data_91b45b0338a99713bd6e3c1ec3ea5674
#
_entry.id   91b45b0338a99713bd6e3c1ec3ea5674
#
_cell.length_a   1.000
_cell.length_b   1.000
_cell.length_c   1.000
_cell.angle_alpha   90.00
_cell.angle_beta   90.00
_cell.angle_gamma   90.00
#
_symmetry.space_group_name_H-M   'P 1'
#
loop_
_entity.id
_entity.type
_entity.pdbx_description
1 polymer ?
#
loop_
_entity_poly.entity_id
_entity_poly.type
_entity_poly.pdbx_seq_one_letter_code
_entity_poly.pdbx_strand_id
1 'polypeptide(L)'
;MIGKPAVNVYLPLQDFPNEGDVFTIKERIESVGNISATAACLLSSWKVPVHFTGVVGNDPQAEKIRNTFNDFKVNQKFVEINFEKPTSMNFITLNSKSGKATKVVAMDNENLLKKYKYDFIPELCIMDGTDSAGDTAFLNNNISIKSLFFASVPNHETITNAKRSSIVVCSQTFAEGITKTLLEDNVEAYIDFYQKIVDVSGNSNYIVILNNHKILYSVDNKVKMLPEMKMNVVDSSSFNSVFFGAFAFCVVGGYDLDDSIKLANTAAALSLVKIGEVNAIPKLDDVLDNCGLRDKLGLNTEYVAPAQPTAVAPLQADIQMPQPTAAQPEMTQMPAQETNMFNQPAQPVETNMFDNPNV
;
A
#
# COMPACT_ATOMS: atom_id res chain seq x y z
N MET A 1 7.29 -5.95 -8.03
CA MET A 1 6.52 -5.12 -7.08
C MET A 1 7.37 -4.81 -5.88
N ILE A 2 7.27 -3.61 -5.35
CA ILE A 2 8.00 -3.17 -4.16
C ILE A 2 6.98 -2.76 -3.10
N GLY A 3 7.17 -3.20 -1.84
CA GLY A 3 6.34 -2.78 -0.72
C GLY A 3 6.48 -3.69 0.50
N LYS A 4 5.77 -3.35 1.57
CA LYS A 4 5.74 -4.14 2.80
C LYS A 4 4.47 -4.98 2.87
N PRO A 5 4.57 -6.30 2.78
CA PRO A 5 3.43 -7.17 3.01
C PRO A 5 3.09 -7.18 4.50
N ALA A 6 1.82 -7.36 4.83
CA ALA A 6 1.36 -7.46 6.22
C ALA A 6 0.38 -8.60 6.41
N VAL A 7 0.24 -9.06 7.66
CA VAL A 7 -0.88 -9.88 8.07
C VAL A 7 -1.97 -8.97 8.63
N ASN A 8 -3.14 -8.99 8.03
CA ASN A 8 -4.33 -8.30 8.48
C ASN A 8 -5.13 -9.21 9.41
N VAL A 9 -5.45 -8.72 10.60
CA VAL A 9 -6.29 -9.39 11.62
C VAL A 9 -7.62 -8.66 11.67
N TYR A 10 -8.67 -9.30 11.18
CA TYR A 10 -10.02 -8.74 11.14
C TYR A 10 -10.78 -9.11 12.40
N LEU A 11 -11.40 -8.09 13.00
CA LEU A 11 -12.20 -8.15 14.21
C LEU A 11 -13.63 -7.71 13.86
N PRO A 12 -14.51 -8.64 13.40
CA PRO A 12 -15.88 -8.29 13.06
C PRO A 12 -16.66 -7.90 14.32
N LEU A 13 -17.22 -6.70 14.32
CA LEU A 13 -18.01 -6.11 15.39
C LEU A 13 -19.38 -5.68 14.85
N GLN A 14 -20.40 -5.62 15.70
CA GLN A 14 -21.70 -5.07 15.30
C GLN A 14 -21.64 -3.56 15.14
N ASP A 15 -20.92 -2.89 16.04
CA ASP A 15 -20.71 -1.45 16.05
C ASP A 15 -19.24 -1.16 16.43
N PHE A 16 -18.71 0.00 16.05
CA PHE A 16 -17.38 0.39 16.45
C PHE A 16 -17.31 0.68 17.96
N PRO A 17 -16.21 0.30 18.64
CA PRO A 17 -16.04 0.55 20.07
C PRO A 17 -15.91 2.03 20.40
N ASN A 18 -16.53 2.44 21.52
CA ASN A 18 -16.19 3.70 22.17
C ASN A 18 -15.07 3.47 23.19
N GLU A 19 -14.53 4.55 23.71
CA GLU A 19 -13.54 4.49 24.78
C GLU A 19 -14.11 3.78 26.02
N GLY A 20 -13.36 2.80 26.54
CA GLY A 20 -13.77 1.98 27.67
C GLY A 20 -14.63 0.76 27.34
N ASP A 21 -15.08 0.59 26.12
CA ASP A 21 -15.90 -0.56 25.72
C ASP A 21 -15.11 -1.87 25.72
N VAL A 22 -15.77 -2.97 26.08
CA VAL A 22 -15.24 -4.34 26.03
C VAL A 22 -16.12 -5.16 25.09
N PHE A 23 -15.50 -5.71 24.05
CA PHE A 23 -16.20 -6.56 23.08
C PHE A 23 -15.64 -7.98 23.07
N THR A 24 -16.54 -8.95 22.95
CA THR A 24 -16.18 -10.34 22.66
C THR A 24 -16.49 -10.62 21.19
N ILE A 25 -15.47 -10.97 20.42
CA ILE A 25 -15.61 -11.42 19.05
C ILE A 25 -15.76 -12.94 19.00
N LYS A 26 -16.61 -13.43 18.09
CA LYS A 26 -16.82 -14.88 17.92
C LYS A 26 -15.73 -15.51 17.08
N GLU A 27 -15.20 -14.76 16.13
CA GLU A 27 -14.24 -15.23 15.15
C GLU A 27 -13.21 -14.15 14.84
N ARG A 28 -11.94 -14.55 14.75
CA ARG A 28 -10.85 -13.76 14.25
C ARG A 28 -10.47 -14.26 12.86
N ILE A 29 -10.54 -13.39 11.87
CA ILE A 29 -10.17 -13.74 10.50
C ILE A 29 -8.81 -13.11 10.20
N GLU A 30 -7.93 -13.88 9.55
CA GLU A 30 -6.62 -13.39 9.13
C GLU A 30 -6.46 -13.53 7.63
N SER A 31 -5.90 -12.50 7.00
CA SER A 31 -5.57 -12.47 5.58
C SER A 31 -4.24 -11.76 5.37
N VAL A 32 -3.46 -12.19 4.42
CA VAL A 32 -2.35 -11.37 3.93
C VAL A 32 -2.93 -10.14 3.23
N GLY A 33 -2.26 -9.00 3.33
CA GLY A 33 -2.75 -7.75 2.76
C GLY A 33 -1.67 -6.68 2.65
N ASN A 34 -2.11 -5.45 2.58
CA ASN A 34 -1.48 -4.25 2.04
C ASN A 34 -1.52 -4.21 0.51
N ILE A 35 -1.42 -3.00 -0.02
CA ILE A 35 -1.68 -2.69 -1.44
C ILE A 35 -0.82 -3.55 -2.38
N SER A 36 0.50 -3.54 -2.20
CA SER A 36 1.42 -4.29 -3.06
C SER A 36 1.25 -5.81 -2.93
N ALA A 37 1.10 -6.33 -1.71
CA ALA A 37 0.96 -7.76 -1.49
C ALA A 37 -0.32 -8.33 -2.11
N THR A 38 -1.45 -7.64 -1.92
CA THR A 38 -2.74 -8.01 -2.51
C THR A 38 -2.69 -7.92 -4.04
N ALA A 39 -2.12 -6.83 -4.57
CA ALA A 39 -1.95 -6.67 -6.01
C ALA A 39 -1.04 -7.75 -6.62
N ALA A 40 0.02 -8.17 -5.91
CA ALA A 40 0.87 -9.27 -6.35
C ALA A 40 0.12 -10.60 -6.45
N CYS A 41 -0.67 -10.92 -5.43
CA CYS A 41 -1.51 -12.11 -5.43
C CYS A 41 -2.57 -12.07 -6.54
N LEU A 42 -3.22 -10.91 -6.75
CA LEU A 42 -4.20 -10.73 -7.81
C LEU A 42 -3.58 -10.95 -9.19
N LEU A 43 -2.51 -10.24 -9.51
CA LEU A 43 -1.83 -10.35 -10.80
C LEU A 43 -1.39 -11.78 -11.07
N SER A 44 -0.78 -12.43 -10.09
CA SER A 44 -0.35 -13.81 -10.25
C SER A 44 -1.53 -14.78 -10.43
N SER A 45 -2.66 -14.57 -9.72
CA SER A 45 -3.89 -15.34 -9.91
C SER A 45 -4.48 -15.17 -11.32
N TRP A 46 -4.29 -13.99 -11.91
CA TRP A 46 -4.67 -13.64 -13.27
C TRP A 46 -3.57 -13.96 -14.31
N LYS A 47 -2.61 -14.82 -13.94
CA LYS A 47 -1.54 -15.35 -14.80
C LYS A 47 -0.50 -14.33 -15.27
N VAL A 48 -0.38 -13.18 -14.61
CA VAL A 48 0.73 -12.26 -14.85
C VAL A 48 1.92 -12.68 -13.97
N PRO A 49 3.12 -12.89 -14.52
CA PRO A 49 4.31 -13.19 -13.74
C PRO A 49 4.68 -12.03 -12.81
N VAL A 50 4.83 -12.30 -11.52
CA VAL A 50 5.12 -11.28 -10.50
C VAL A 50 6.34 -11.67 -9.68
N HIS A 51 7.29 -10.74 -9.53
CA HIS A 51 8.35 -10.78 -8.54
C HIS A 51 8.03 -9.77 -7.44
N PHE A 52 7.99 -10.25 -6.20
CA PHE A 52 7.80 -9.39 -5.04
C PHE A 52 9.14 -9.06 -4.39
N THR A 53 9.31 -7.80 -4.05
CA THR A 53 10.49 -7.26 -3.38
C THR A 53 10.01 -6.50 -2.13
N GLY A 54 10.52 -6.86 -0.99
CA GLY A 54 10.11 -6.25 0.29
C GLY A 54 10.81 -6.92 1.45
N VAL A 55 10.52 -6.48 2.66
CA VAL A 55 11.12 -6.99 3.88
C VAL A 55 10.05 -7.60 4.79
N VAL A 56 10.35 -8.76 5.34
CA VAL A 56 9.55 -9.42 6.40
C VAL A 56 10.44 -9.71 7.60
N GLY A 57 9.86 -9.94 8.76
CA GLY A 57 10.58 -10.39 9.94
C GLY A 57 10.96 -11.88 9.87
N ASN A 58 11.49 -12.39 10.98
CA ASN A 58 11.73 -13.83 11.19
C ASN A 58 10.70 -14.34 12.21
N ASP A 59 9.43 -14.37 11.83
CA ASP A 59 8.30 -14.63 12.71
C ASP A 59 7.17 -15.41 12.00
N PRO A 60 6.15 -15.90 12.73
CA PRO A 60 5.02 -16.63 12.14
C PRO A 60 4.23 -15.84 11.10
N GLN A 61 4.22 -14.51 11.21
CA GLN A 61 3.56 -13.63 10.24
C GLN A 61 4.28 -13.64 8.88
N ALA A 62 5.62 -13.64 8.91
CA ALA A 62 6.43 -13.83 7.70
C ALA A 62 6.16 -15.17 7.04
N GLU A 63 6.07 -16.26 7.83
CA GLU A 63 5.75 -17.58 7.30
C GLU A 63 4.37 -17.60 6.62
N LYS A 64 3.35 -16.98 7.24
CA LYS A 64 2.02 -16.86 6.66
C LYS A 64 2.03 -16.10 5.32
N ILE A 65 2.77 -15.00 5.23
CA ILE A 65 2.94 -14.24 3.99
C ILE A 65 3.60 -15.10 2.92
N ARG A 66 4.70 -15.77 3.26
CA ARG A 66 5.45 -16.61 2.32
C ARG A 66 4.62 -17.78 1.80
N ASN A 67 3.84 -18.42 2.67
CA ASN A 67 2.93 -19.51 2.27
C ASN A 67 1.83 -18.97 1.35
N THR A 68 1.21 -17.84 1.66
CA THR A 68 0.22 -17.20 0.78
C THR A 68 0.83 -16.86 -0.58
N PHE A 69 2.03 -16.28 -0.63
CA PHE A 69 2.70 -16.00 -1.89
C PHE A 69 3.02 -17.27 -2.70
N ASN A 70 3.37 -18.37 -2.03
CA ASN A 70 3.56 -19.68 -2.70
C ASN A 70 2.25 -20.19 -3.31
N ASP A 71 1.13 -20.12 -2.57
CA ASP A 71 -0.18 -20.55 -3.04
C ASP A 71 -0.61 -19.78 -4.28
N PHE A 72 -0.33 -18.48 -4.31
CA PHE A 72 -0.58 -17.59 -5.45
C PHE A 72 0.52 -17.62 -6.52
N LYS A 73 1.61 -18.37 -6.32
CA LYS A 73 2.77 -18.43 -7.24
C LYS A 73 3.48 -17.09 -7.46
N VAL A 74 3.47 -16.21 -6.48
CA VAL A 74 4.26 -14.96 -6.48
C VAL A 74 5.73 -15.33 -6.25
N ASN A 75 6.63 -14.85 -7.11
CA ASN A 75 8.06 -15.09 -6.93
C ASN A 75 8.63 -14.24 -5.81
N GLN A 76 9.22 -14.89 -4.80
CA GLN A 76 9.72 -14.29 -3.57
C GLN A 76 11.25 -14.16 -3.53
N LYS A 77 11.96 -14.35 -4.65
CA LYS A 77 13.43 -14.35 -4.70
C LYS A 77 14.06 -13.11 -4.06
N PHE A 78 13.37 -11.98 -4.10
CA PHE A 78 13.83 -10.69 -3.62
C PHE A 78 13.17 -10.24 -2.30
N VAL A 79 12.51 -11.15 -1.60
CA VAL A 79 12.00 -10.88 -0.24
C VAL A 79 13.13 -11.06 0.75
N GLU A 80 13.46 -10.01 1.48
CA GLU A 80 14.48 -10.02 2.53
C GLU A 80 13.88 -10.42 3.87
N ILE A 81 14.66 -11.14 4.71
CA ILE A 81 14.28 -11.48 6.09
C ILE A 81 15.11 -10.60 7.03
N ASN A 82 14.42 -9.81 7.84
CA ASN A 82 15.04 -9.05 8.92
C ASN A 82 14.89 -9.80 10.25
N PHE A 83 16.00 -10.15 10.88
CA PHE A 83 16.02 -10.89 12.14
C PHE A 83 15.80 -10.01 13.38
N GLU A 84 15.87 -8.69 13.23
CA GLU A 84 15.78 -7.72 14.32
C GLU A 84 14.42 -7.02 14.40
N LYS A 85 13.68 -7.00 13.30
CA LYS A 85 12.42 -6.26 13.17
C LYS A 85 11.26 -7.21 12.81
N PRO A 86 10.09 -7.01 13.41
CA PRO A 86 8.94 -7.88 13.15
C PRO A 86 8.32 -7.60 11.77
N THR A 87 7.58 -8.60 11.29
CA THR A 87 6.70 -8.45 10.13
C THR A 87 5.55 -7.50 10.45
N SER A 88 5.16 -6.69 9.48
CA SER A 88 4.03 -5.77 9.62
C SER A 88 2.72 -6.52 9.88
N MET A 89 1.93 -5.97 10.79
CA MET A 89 0.57 -6.44 11.10
C MET A 89 -0.41 -5.27 11.08
N ASN A 90 -1.65 -5.55 10.71
CA ASN A 90 -2.73 -4.59 10.81
C ASN A 90 -3.89 -5.21 11.59
N PHE A 91 -4.50 -4.42 12.46
CA PHE A 91 -5.72 -4.78 13.16
C PHE A 91 -6.88 -3.99 12.54
N ILE A 92 -7.89 -4.70 12.07
CA ILE A 92 -9.01 -4.12 11.33
C ILE A 92 -10.29 -4.41 12.09
N THR A 93 -10.86 -3.39 12.72
CA THR A 93 -12.22 -3.48 13.24
C THR A 93 -13.19 -3.30 12.08
N LEU A 94 -14.09 -4.26 11.92
CA LEU A 94 -15.04 -4.31 10.82
C LEU A 94 -16.46 -4.20 11.36
N ASN A 95 -17.18 -3.17 10.95
CA ASN A 95 -18.61 -3.05 11.28
C ASN A 95 -19.41 -4.01 10.41
N SER A 96 -19.96 -5.07 11.02
CA SER A 96 -20.69 -6.14 10.32
C SER A 96 -22.01 -5.69 9.67
N LYS A 97 -22.55 -4.53 10.07
CA LYS A 97 -23.81 -3.98 9.50
C LYS A 97 -23.53 -3.17 8.23
N SER A 98 -22.42 -2.42 8.20
CA SER A 98 -22.12 -1.47 7.12
C SER A 98 -20.96 -1.88 6.23
N GLY A 99 -20.18 -2.91 6.61
CA GLY A 99 -18.94 -3.29 5.95
C GLY A 99 -17.82 -2.26 6.07
N LYS A 100 -18.01 -1.17 6.83
CA LYS A 100 -16.98 -0.16 7.06
C LYS A 100 -15.89 -0.71 7.96
N ALA A 101 -14.64 -0.41 7.61
CA ALA A 101 -13.46 -0.86 8.33
C ALA A 101 -12.69 0.32 8.95
N THR A 102 -12.14 0.11 10.15
CA THR A 102 -11.12 0.98 10.73
C THR A 102 -9.86 0.16 10.92
N LYS A 103 -8.74 0.66 10.40
CA LYS A 103 -7.46 -0.05 10.35
C LYS A 103 -6.44 0.62 11.28
N VAL A 104 -5.88 -0.17 12.18
CA VAL A 104 -4.71 0.19 12.99
C VAL A 104 -3.49 -0.51 12.40
N VAL A 105 -2.51 0.26 11.98
CA VAL A 105 -1.31 -0.25 11.31
C VAL A 105 -0.18 -0.39 12.33
N ALA A 106 0.30 -1.61 12.51
CA ALA A 106 1.50 -1.93 13.28
C ALA A 106 2.63 -2.28 12.30
N MET A 107 3.33 -1.25 11.84
CA MET A 107 4.40 -1.36 10.86
C MET A 107 5.62 -0.57 11.34
N ASP A 108 6.78 -1.21 11.35
CA ASP A 108 8.04 -0.53 11.60
C ASP A 108 8.49 0.21 10.33
N ASN A 109 8.48 1.53 10.38
CA ASN A 109 8.86 2.37 9.23
C ASN A 109 10.36 2.31 8.91
N GLU A 110 11.19 1.86 9.85
CA GLU A 110 12.63 1.69 9.65
C GLU A 110 13.00 0.31 9.06
N ASN A 111 12.04 -0.62 9.05
CA ASN A 111 12.24 -1.93 8.42
C ASN A 111 12.10 -1.81 6.90
N LEU A 112 13.14 -1.30 6.25
CA LEU A 112 13.20 -1.00 4.82
C LEU A 112 14.20 -1.93 4.11
N LEU A 113 14.04 -2.07 2.81
CA LEU A 113 15.00 -2.77 1.94
C LEU A 113 16.40 -2.14 2.09
N LYS A 114 17.39 -2.96 2.44
CA LYS A 114 18.79 -2.54 2.57
C LYS A 114 19.52 -2.56 1.22
N LYS A 115 19.10 -3.47 0.34
CA LYS A 115 19.69 -3.62 -1.00
C LYS A 115 18.57 -3.84 -2.00
N TYR A 116 18.67 -3.14 -3.11
CA TYR A 116 17.78 -3.31 -4.23
C TYR A 116 18.56 -3.95 -5.39
N LYS A 117 18.26 -5.22 -5.71
CA LYS A 117 18.95 -5.93 -6.78
C LYS A 117 17.99 -6.87 -7.49
N TYR A 118 17.83 -6.70 -8.78
CA TYR A 118 17.23 -7.71 -9.64
C TYR A 118 18.16 -8.05 -10.82
N ASP A 119 17.97 -9.24 -11.33
CA ASP A 119 18.72 -9.82 -12.44
C ASP A 119 17.89 -9.85 -13.74
N PHE A 120 16.88 -8.99 -13.83
CA PHE A 120 16.02 -8.83 -15.00
C PHE A 120 15.54 -7.38 -15.11
N ILE A 121 15.03 -7.01 -16.29
CA ILE A 121 14.39 -5.72 -16.52
C ILE A 121 12.87 -5.93 -16.42
N PRO A 122 12.17 -5.34 -15.44
CA PRO A 122 10.72 -5.46 -15.35
C PRO A 122 10.03 -4.63 -16.45
N GLU A 123 8.92 -5.13 -16.96
CA GLU A 123 8.05 -4.39 -17.88
C GLU A 123 7.32 -3.25 -17.17
N LEU A 124 6.91 -3.50 -15.93
CA LEU A 124 6.25 -2.53 -15.06
C LEU A 124 6.77 -2.70 -13.62
N CYS A 125 7.13 -1.61 -12.98
CA CYS A 125 7.35 -1.59 -11.54
C CYS A 125 6.14 -1.02 -10.82
N ILE A 126 5.65 -1.75 -9.82
CA ILE A 126 4.50 -1.39 -9.01
C ILE A 126 4.97 -1.15 -7.58
N MET A 127 4.61 0.00 -7.00
CA MET A 127 5.07 0.49 -5.70
C MET A 127 3.88 1.05 -4.91
N ASP A 128 3.91 0.96 -3.58
CA ASP A 128 2.81 1.43 -2.73
C ASP A 128 3.21 2.43 -1.63
N GLY A 129 4.43 2.93 -1.67
CA GLY A 129 4.92 3.92 -0.69
C GLY A 129 5.24 3.35 0.69
N THR A 130 5.05 2.05 0.93
CA THR A 130 5.31 1.45 2.25
C THR A 130 6.79 1.11 2.46
N ASP A 131 7.55 0.91 1.39
CA ASP A 131 9.02 0.81 1.40
C ASP A 131 9.64 1.98 0.64
N SER A 132 9.71 3.14 1.28
CA SER A 132 10.17 4.38 0.64
C SER A 132 11.61 4.31 0.15
N ALA A 133 12.45 3.50 0.78
CA ALA A 133 13.84 3.31 0.36
C ALA A 133 13.92 2.50 -0.95
N GLY A 134 13.16 1.40 -1.03
CA GLY A 134 13.04 0.58 -2.23
C GLY A 134 12.44 1.36 -3.40
N ASP A 135 11.35 2.08 -3.16
CA ASP A 135 10.67 2.91 -4.17
C ASP A 135 11.61 3.98 -4.73
N THR A 136 12.27 4.73 -3.85
CA THR A 136 13.22 5.79 -4.23
C THR A 136 14.42 5.20 -4.99
N ALA A 137 14.97 4.09 -4.53
CA ALA A 137 16.08 3.42 -5.19
C ALA A 137 15.69 2.96 -6.61
N PHE A 138 14.48 2.39 -6.77
CA PHE A 138 13.97 2.04 -8.09
C PHE A 138 13.88 3.26 -9.00
N LEU A 139 13.18 4.31 -8.58
CA LEU A 139 12.94 5.51 -9.39
C LEU A 139 14.24 6.25 -9.73
N ASN A 140 15.28 6.17 -8.90
CA ASN A 140 16.59 6.77 -9.19
C ASN A 140 17.34 6.07 -10.32
N ASN A 141 17.17 4.75 -10.43
CA ASN A 141 18.05 3.92 -11.27
C ASN A 141 17.37 3.38 -12.52
N ASN A 142 16.05 3.58 -12.67
CA ASN A 142 15.24 2.94 -13.72
C ASN A 142 14.27 3.93 -14.39
N ILE A 143 14.76 5.09 -14.78
CA ILE A 143 13.95 6.19 -15.35
C ILE A 143 13.18 5.77 -16.62
N SER A 144 13.71 4.83 -17.39
CA SER A 144 13.07 4.34 -18.63
C SER A 144 12.00 3.26 -18.41
N ILE A 145 11.91 2.71 -17.20
CA ILE A 145 10.92 1.67 -16.89
C ILE A 145 9.62 2.32 -16.44
N LYS A 146 8.50 1.87 -17.01
CA LYS A 146 7.17 2.31 -16.59
C LYS A 146 6.94 1.97 -15.13
N SER A 147 6.44 2.95 -14.37
CA SER A 147 6.16 2.80 -12.95
C SER A 147 4.72 3.15 -12.62
N LEU A 148 4.11 2.33 -11.76
CA LEU A 148 2.79 2.53 -11.20
C LEU A 148 2.90 2.65 -9.68
N PHE A 149 2.45 3.77 -9.14
CA PHE A 149 2.59 4.09 -7.72
C PHE A 149 1.23 4.26 -7.05
N PHE A 150 1.05 3.65 -5.88
CA PHE A 150 -0.12 3.90 -5.04
C PHE A 150 0.24 4.87 -3.92
N ALA A 151 -0.41 6.02 -3.89
CA ALA A 151 -0.21 7.04 -2.87
C ALA A 151 -1.40 7.10 -1.90
N SER A 152 -1.21 6.61 -0.67
CA SER A 152 -2.29 6.55 0.34
C SER A 152 -2.30 7.74 1.28
N VAL A 153 -1.12 8.17 1.76
CA VAL A 153 -0.97 9.24 2.76
C VAL A 153 0.08 10.25 2.27
N PRO A 154 -0.20 11.56 2.37
CA PRO A 154 0.72 12.60 1.92
C PRO A 154 1.83 12.82 2.96
N ASN A 155 3.01 12.28 2.69
CA ASN A 155 4.26 12.62 3.37
C ASN A 155 5.32 13.00 2.33
N HIS A 156 6.49 13.43 2.76
CA HIS A 156 7.54 13.93 1.86
C HIS A 156 7.96 12.89 0.82
N GLU A 157 8.18 11.64 1.25
CA GLU A 157 8.63 10.54 0.40
C GLU A 157 7.55 10.14 -0.60
N THR A 158 6.31 9.95 -0.15
CA THR A 158 5.20 9.55 -1.04
C THR A 158 4.90 10.63 -2.08
N ILE A 159 4.94 11.91 -1.70
CA ILE A 159 4.77 13.03 -2.64
C ILE A 159 5.90 13.04 -3.68
N THR A 160 7.15 12.88 -3.24
CA THR A 160 8.31 12.88 -4.13
C THR A 160 8.27 11.70 -5.11
N ASN A 161 7.96 10.50 -4.63
CA ASN A 161 7.89 9.30 -5.45
C ASN A 161 6.69 9.33 -6.41
N ALA A 162 5.54 9.84 -5.97
CA ALA A 162 4.37 10.04 -6.83
C ALA A 162 4.66 10.98 -8.02
N LYS A 163 5.33 12.11 -7.78
CA LYS A 163 5.72 13.05 -8.85
C LYS A 163 6.64 12.44 -9.91
N ARG A 164 7.41 11.44 -9.54
CA ARG A 164 8.40 10.77 -10.41
C ARG A 164 7.88 9.52 -11.09
N SER A 165 6.72 9.03 -10.66
CA SER A 165 6.11 7.83 -11.20
C SER A 165 5.35 8.10 -12.50
N SER A 166 5.33 7.12 -13.40
CA SER A 166 4.67 7.25 -14.71
C SER A 166 3.16 7.38 -14.58
N ILE A 167 2.55 6.62 -13.66
CA ILE A 167 1.12 6.63 -13.35
C ILE A 167 0.95 6.59 -11.85
N VAL A 168 0.02 7.37 -11.32
CA VAL A 168 -0.29 7.42 -9.90
C VAL A 168 -1.75 7.06 -9.65
N VAL A 169 -2.00 6.03 -8.86
CA VAL A 169 -3.29 5.78 -8.24
C VAL A 169 -3.22 6.32 -6.83
N CYS A 170 -4.15 7.12 -6.39
CA CYS A 170 -4.09 7.67 -5.03
C CYS A 170 -5.45 7.64 -4.32
N SER A 171 -5.40 7.69 -3.00
CA SER A 171 -6.58 7.91 -2.18
C SER A 171 -7.03 9.37 -2.23
N GLN A 172 -8.30 9.62 -1.91
CA GLN A 172 -8.80 10.98 -1.69
C GLN A 172 -7.98 11.71 -0.62
N THR A 173 -7.63 11.04 0.47
CA THR A 173 -6.82 11.63 1.56
C THR A 173 -5.46 12.14 1.07
N PHE A 174 -4.78 11.37 0.20
CA PHE A 174 -3.53 11.81 -0.41
C PHE A 174 -3.77 13.05 -1.29
N ALA A 175 -4.77 13.01 -2.15
CA ALA A 175 -5.09 14.09 -3.09
C ALA A 175 -5.48 15.39 -2.35
N GLU A 176 -6.32 15.31 -1.31
CA GLU A 176 -6.65 16.45 -0.44
C GLU A 176 -5.42 16.99 0.29
N GLY A 177 -4.53 16.10 0.74
CA GLY A 177 -3.32 16.48 1.44
C GLY A 177 -2.31 17.24 0.58
N ILE A 178 -2.13 16.89 -0.69
CA ILE A 178 -1.22 17.60 -1.60
C ILE A 178 -1.82 18.91 -2.12
N THR A 179 -3.13 18.94 -2.37
CA THR A 179 -3.84 20.13 -2.89
C THR A 179 -4.22 21.14 -1.80
N LYS A 180 -4.19 20.70 -0.52
CA LYS A 180 -4.70 21.48 0.63
C LYS A 180 -6.16 21.91 0.45
N THR A 181 -6.96 21.09 -0.26
CA THR A 181 -8.35 21.36 -0.59
C THR A 181 -9.17 20.12 -0.24
N LEU A 182 -10.26 20.29 0.52
CA LEU A 182 -11.25 19.25 0.73
C LEU A 182 -12.13 19.12 -0.51
N LEU A 183 -12.41 17.90 -0.93
CA LEU A 183 -13.23 17.64 -2.10
C LEU A 183 -14.70 17.71 -1.78
N GLU A 184 -15.46 18.53 -2.48
CA GLU A 184 -16.92 18.56 -2.46
C GLU A 184 -17.48 17.58 -3.49
N ASP A 185 -18.62 16.95 -3.17
CA ASP A 185 -19.27 15.93 -4.03
C ASP A 185 -20.15 16.57 -5.11
N ASN A 186 -19.54 17.33 -6.03
CA ASN A 186 -20.21 17.90 -7.21
C ASN A 186 -19.26 17.95 -8.41
N VAL A 187 -19.82 18.04 -9.63
CA VAL A 187 -19.05 17.91 -10.89
C VAL A 187 -18.02 19.01 -11.05
N GLU A 188 -18.37 20.25 -10.71
CA GLU A 188 -17.46 21.41 -10.84
C GLU A 188 -16.28 21.25 -9.90
N ALA A 189 -16.53 20.86 -8.64
CA ALA A 189 -15.51 20.59 -7.66
C ALA A 189 -14.56 19.44 -8.09
N TYR A 190 -15.06 18.39 -8.75
CA TYR A 190 -14.22 17.32 -9.27
C TYR A 190 -13.24 17.81 -10.32
N ILE A 191 -13.68 18.68 -11.26
CA ILE A 191 -12.85 19.23 -12.31
C ILE A 191 -11.76 20.12 -11.70
N ASP A 192 -12.14 21.06 -10.84
CA ASP A 192 -11.20 21.97 -10.18
C ASP A 192 -10.20 21.24 -9.29
N PHE A 193 -10.67 20.23 -8.57
CA PHE A 193 -9.82 19.42 -7.70
C PHE A 193 -8.78 18.63 -8.49
N TYR A 194 -9.20 17.99 -9.60
CA TYR A 194 -8.28 17.26 -10.47
C TYR A 194 -7.24 18.19 -11.09
N GLN A 195 -7.64 19.37 -11.55
CA GLN A 195 -6.71 20.38 -12.08
C GLN A 195 -5.67 20.78 -11.02
N LYS A 196 -6.09 21.03 -9.79
CA LYS A 196 -5.16 21.32 -8.68
C LYS A 196 -4.16 20.18 -8.43
N ILE A 197 -4.59 18.91 -8.56
CA ILE A 197 -3.67 17.77 -8.44
C ILE A 197 -2.60 17.87 -9.53
N VAL A 198 -2.98 18.11 -10.78
CA VAL A 198 -2.05 18.24 -11.91
C VAL A 198 -1.10 19.42 -11.68
N ASP A 199 -1.60 20.58 -11.27
CA ASP A 199 -0.81 21.78 -11.04
C ASP A 199 0.25 21.59 -9.93
N VAL A 200 -0.12 20.92 -8.82
CA VAL A 200 0.79 20.70 -7.69
C VAL A 200 1.80 19.58 -7.99
N SER A 201 1.38 18.54 -8.71
CA SER A 201 2.21 17.37 -8.98
C SER A 201 3.09 17.49 -10.21
N GLY A 202 2.66 18.28 -11.21
CA GLY A 202 3.28 18.30 -12.53
C GLY A 202 3.07 17.03 -13.35
N ASN A 203 2.15 16.14 -12.92
CA ASN A 203 1.83 14.88 -13.58
C ASN A 203 0.31 14.80 -13.84
N SER A 204 -0.08 14.56 -15.07
CA SER A 204 -1.48 14.43 -15.48
C SER A 204 -2.05 13.01 -15.39
N ASN A 205 -1.21 12.01 -15.07
CA ASN A 205 -1.60 10.60 -15.04
C ASN A 205 -2.02 10.15 -13.63
N TYR A 206 -2.91 10.90 -13.02
CA TYR A 206 -3.51 10.55 -11.72
C TYR A 206 -4.84 9.84 -11.90
N ILE A 207 -5.07 8.86 -11.02
CA ILE A 207 -6.35 8.19 -10.82
C ILE A 207 -6.65 8.31 -9.33
N VAL A 208 -7.74 8.97 -8.97
CA VAL A 208 -8.11 9.20 -7.58
C VAL A 208 -9.26 8.30 -7.18
N ILE A 209 -9.03 7.44 -6.19
CA ILE A 209 -10.08 6.65 -5.56
C ILE A 209 -10.69 7.48 -4.44
N LEU A 210 -11.97 7.84 -4.59
CA LEU A 210 -12.69 8.63 -3.61
C LEU A 210 -13.22 7.75 -2.46
N ASN A 211 -13.48 8.37 -1.31
CA ASN A 211 -13.96 7.67 -0.11
C ASN A 211 -15.30 6.96 -0.30
N ASN A 212 -16.09 7.38 -1.29
CA ASN A 212 -17.35 6.74 -1.70
C ASN A 212 -17.18 5.77 -2.89
N HIS A 213 -15.95 5.31 -3.16
CA HIS A 213 -15.60 4.40 -4.24
C HIS A 213 -15.87 4.92 -5.67
N LYS A 214 -16.14 6.21 -5.84
CA LYS A 214 -16.09 6.84 -7.16
C LYS A 214 -14.64 6.97 -7.61
N ILE A 215 -14.39 6.92 -8.91
CA ILE A 215 -13.04 7.03 -9.48
C ILE A 215 -12.96 8.29 -10.34
N LEU A 216 -12.02 9.17 -10.00
CA LEU A 216 -11.75 10.40 -10.74
C LEU A 216 -10.45 10.25 -11.53
N TYR A 217 -10.48 10.55 -12.83
CA TYR A 217 -9.35 10.41 -13.74
C TYR A 217 -9.50 11.35 -14.95
N SER A 218 -8.50 11.41 -15.83
CA SER A 218 -8.56 12.24 -17.04
C SER A 218 -8.19 11.45 -18.29
N VAL A 219 -8.93 11.67 -19.36
CA VAL A 219 -8.63 11.16 -20.70
C VAL A 219 -8.70 12.36 -21.67
N ASP A 220 -7.68 12.53 -22.51
CA ASP A 220 -7.58 13.63 -23.47
C ASP A 220 -7.83 15.01 -22.84
N ASN A 221 -7.25 15.25 -21.68
CA ASN A 221 -7.41 16.45 -20.85
C ASN A 221 -8.86 16.73 -20.40
N LYS A 222 -9.73 15.73 -20.44
CA LYS A 222 -11.09 15.81 -19.91
C LYS A 222 -11.20 15.00 -18.63
N VAL A 223 -11.56 15.64 -17.55
CA VAL A 223 -11.82 14.99 -16.27
C VAL A 223 -13.08 14.14 -16.38
N LYS A 224 -12.98 12.89 -15.96
CA LYS A 224 -14.06 11.91 -15.92
C LYS A 224 -14.26 11.41 -14.50
N MET A 225 -15.46 11.06 -14.16
CA MET A 225 -15.81 10.40 -12.90
C MET A 225 -16.60 9.14 -13.20
N LEU A 226 -16.04 7.99 -12.78
CA LEU A 226 -16.80 6.73 -12.79
C LEU A 226 -17.56 6.61 -11.46
N PRO A 227 -18.88 6.40 -11.49
CA PRO A 227 -19.68 6.25 -10.26
C PRO A 227 -19.33 4.95 -9.52
N GLU A 228 -19.65 4.92 -8.22
CA GLU A 228 -19.55 3.68 -7.44
C GLU A 228 -20.44 2.56 -8.02
N MET A 229 -19.97 1.34 -7.93
CA MET A 229 -20.75 0.15 -8.24
C MET A 229 -21.48 -0.30 -6.98
N LYS A 230 -22.80 -0.36 -7.02
CA LYS A 230 -23.62 -0.75 -5.84
C LYS A 230 -23.41 -2.22 -5.52
N MET A 231 -22.89 -2.50 -4.35
CA MET A 231 -22.64 -3.84 -3.83
C MET A 231 -23.19 -3.99 -2.41
N ASN A 232 -23.45 -5.23 -2.00
CA ASN A 232 -23.69 -5.54 -0.60
C ASN A 232 -22.33 -5.64 0.12
N VAL A 233 -21.89 -4.52 0.70
CA VAL A 233 -20.55 -4.41 1.28
C VAL A 233 -20.45 -5.19 2.58
N VAL A 234 -19.53 -6.16 2.61
CA VAL A 234 -19.14 -6.96 3.78
C VAL A 234 -17.84 -6.44 4.39
N ASP A 235 -16.86 -6.07 3.53
CA ASP A 235 -15.57 -5.50 3.94
C ASP A 235 -15.08 -4.49 2.91
N SER A 236 -14.97 -3.22 3.32
CA SER A 236 -14.51 -2.14 2.45
C SER A 236 -12.97 -2.03 2.35
N SER A 237 -12.22 -2.79 3.14
CA SER A 237 -10.75 -2.64 3.24
C SER A 237 -9.99 -3.11 1.98
N SER A 238 -10.59 -4.01 1.19
CA SER A 238 -9.97 -4.60 0.00
C SER A 238 -10.04 -3.74 -1.26
N PHE A 239 -10.92 -2.72 -1.31
CA PHE A 239 -11.22 -1.98 -2.54
C PHE A 239 -9.96 -1.41 -3.21
N ASN A 240 -9.16 -0.66 -2.46
CA ASN A 240 -7.99 0.04 -3.02
C ASN A 240 -6.92 -0.93 -3.53
N SER A 241 -6.64 -2.00 -2.79
CA SER A 241 -5.61 -2.98 -3.15
C SER A 241 -6.02 -3.82 -4.36
N VAL A 242 -7.29 -4.20 -4.46
CA VAL A 242 -7.82 -4.95 -5.60
C VAL A 242 -7.94 -4.06 -6.83
N PHE A 243 -8.43 -2.81 -6.69
CA PHE A 243 -8.42 -1.83 -7.76
C PHE A 243 -7.02 -1.66 -8.35
N PHE A 244 -6.04 -1.44 -7.50
CA PHE A 244 -4.66 -1.19 -7.91
C PHE A 244 -4.05 -2.38 -8.65
N GLY A 245 -4.25 -3.60 -8.16
CA GLY A 245 -3.80 -4.81 -8.82
C GLY A 245 -4.47 -5.05 -10.17
N ALA A 246 -5.79 -4.87 -10.26
CA ALA A 246 -6.55 -5.02 -11.49
C ALA A 246 -6.20 -3.93 -12.52
N PHE A 247 -5.96 -2.69 -12.06
CA PHE A 247 -5.48 -1.62 -12.92
C PHE A 247 -4.06 -1.93 -13.45
N ALA A 248 -3.18 -2.45 -12.61
CA ALA A 248 -1.85 -2.90 -13.03
C ALA A 248 -1.91 -4.00 -14.10
N PHE A 249 -2.85 -4.95 -13.99
CA PHE A 249 -3.13 -5.95 -15.03
C PHE A 249 -3.43 -5.29 -16.36
N CYS A 250 -4.29 -4.28 -16.38
CA CYS A 250 -4.63 -3.56 -17.59
C CYS A 250 -3.45 -2.76 -18.16
N VAL A 251 -2.62 -2.16 -17.31
CA VAL A 251 -1.42 -1.44 -17.73
C VAL A 251 -0.40 -2.36 -18.41
N VAL A 252 -0.22 -3.58 -17.89
CA VAL A 252 0.62 -4.62 -18.52
C VAL A 252 0.00 -5.10 -19.83
N GLY A 253 -1.32 -5.27 -19.89
CA GLY A 253 -2.05 -5.66 -21.09
C GLY A 253 -2.11 -4.58 -22.18
N GLY A 254 -1.71 -3.34 -21.88
CA GLY A 254 -1.73 -2.22 -22.82
C GLY A 254 -3.14 -1.75 -23.19
N TYR A 255 -4.14 -1.98 -22.32
CA TYR A 255 -5.53 -1.62 -22.58
C TYR A 255 -5.74 -0.10 -22.44
N ASP A 256 -6.78 0.42 -23.10
CA ASP A 256 -7.13 1.83 -22.97
C ASP A 256 -7.56 2.21 -21.54
N LEU A 257 -7.44 3.50 -21.20
CA LEU A 257 -7.63 3.94 -19.80
C LEU A 257 -9.08 3.79 -19.33
N ASP A 258 -10.07 4.07 -20.17
CA ASP A 258 -11.49 3.94 -19.79
C ASP A 258 -11.86 2.48 -19.48
N ASP A 259 -11.42 1.53 -20.31
CA ASP A 259 -11.63 0.10 -20.06
C ASP A 259 -10.84 -0.40 -18.86
N SER A 260 -9.60 0.08 -18.70
CA SER A 260 -8.76 -0.22 -17.54
C SER A 260 -9.41 0.21 -16.22
N ILE A 261 -9.94 1.42 -16.17
CA ILE A 261 -10.66 1.94 -15.00
C ILE A 261 -11.94 1.14 -14.75
N LYS A 262 -12.71 0.83 -15.80
CA LYS A 262 -13.95 0.05 -15.69
C LYS A 262 -13.67 -1.36 -15.15
N LEU A 263 -12.67 -2.05 -15.67
CA LEU A 263 -12.29 -3.40 -15.22
C LEU A 263 -11.79 -3.36 -13.76
N ALA A 264 -10.89 -2.42 -13.44
CA ALA A 264 -10.34 -2.28 -12.09
C ALA A 264 -11.42 -1.95 -11.04
N ASN A 265 -12.34 -1.05 -11.38
CA ASN A 265 -13.48 -0.71 -10.51
C ASN A 265 -14.42 -1.91 -10.30
N THR A 266 -14.68 -2.70 -11.36
CA THR A 266 -15.49 -3.91 -11.25
C THR A 266 -14.82 -4.94 -10.35
N ALA A 267 -13.52 -5.18 -10.52
CA ALA A 267 -12.76 -6.09 -9.65
C ALA A 267 -12.80 -5.65 -8.19
N ALA A 268 -12.57 -4.36 -7.94
CA ALA A 268 -12.61 -3.78 -6.61
C ALA A 268 -14.01 -3.88 -5.97
N ALA A 269 -15.07 -3.61 -6.72
CA ALA A 269 -16.44 -3.75 -6.23
C ALA A 269 -16.77 -5.21 -5.88
N LEU A 270 -16.37 -6.17 -6.70
CA LEU A 270 -16.56 -7.60 -6.42
C LEU A 270 -15.81 -8.07 -5.18
N SER A 271 -14.73 -7.42 -4.80
CA SER A 271 -13.99 -7.77 -3.57
C SER A 271 -14.71 -7.36 -2.29
N LEU A 272 -15.64 -6.41 -2.34
CA LEU A 272 -16.34 -5.90 -1.15
C LEU A 272 -17.26 -6.91 -0.46
N VAL A 273 -17.56 -8.05 -1.10
CA VAL A 273 -18.50 -9.06 -0.60
C VAL A 273 -17.86 -10.14 0.26
N LYS A 274 -16.54 -10.05 0.51
CA LYS A 274 -15.79 -11.00 1.34
C LYS A 274 -14.84 -10.26 2.29
N ILE A 275 -14.61 -10.88 3.47
CA ILE A 275 -13.63 -10.37 4.43
C ILE A 275 -12.21 -10.80 4.04
N GLY A 276 -11.29 -9.83 4.05
CA GLY A 276 -9.86 -10.05 3.88
C GLY A 276 -9.37 -9.70 2.48
N GLU A 277 -8.29 -8.89 2.41
CA GLU A 277 -7.81 -8.35 1.14
C GLU A 277 -7.45 -9.45 0.12
N VAL A 278 -6.55 -10.38 0.47
CA VAL A 278 -6.20 -11.49 -0.45
C VAL A 278 -7.33 -12.50 -0.59
N ASN A 279 -8.11 -12.73 0.47
CA ASN A 279 -9.26 -13.65 0.43
C ASN A 279 -10.36 -13.18 -0.50
N ALA A 280 -10.46 -11.86 -0.71
CA ALA A 280 -11.50 -11.21 -1.50
C ALA A 280 -11.14 -11.02 -2.99
N ILE A 281 -9.96 -11.44 -3.42
CA ILE A 281 -9.54 -11.33 -4.83
C ILE A 281 -10.53 -12.07 -5.73
N PRO A 282 -11.18 -11.37 -6.68
CA PRO A 282 -12.13 -12.00 -7.60
C PRO A 282 -11.39 -12.78 -8.68
N LYS A 283 -12.07 -13.77 -9.28
CA LYS A 283 -11.57 -14.43 -10.48
C LYS A 283 -11.67 -13.47 -11.67
N LEU A 284 -10.70 -13.54 -12.59
CA LEU A 284 -10.70 -12.69 -13.78
C LEU A 284 -11.97 -12.87 -14.61
N ASP A 285 -12.45 -14.11 -14.76
CA ASP A 285 -13.67 -14.42 -15.51
C ASP A 285 -14.89 -13.71 -14.93
N ASP A 286 -15.05 -13.73 -13.60
CA ASP A 286 -16.17 -13.05 -12.93
C ASP A 286 -16.10 -11.53 -13.17
N VAL A 287 -14.89 -10.96 -13.18
CA VAL A 287 -14.69 -9.53 -13.46
C VAL A 287 -15.06 -9.19 -14.90
N LEU A 288 -14.56 -9.98 -15.87
CA LEU A 288 -14.82 -9.78 -17.29
C LEU A 288 -16.30 -9.88 -17.66
N ASP A 289 -17.01 -10.83 -17.05
CA ASP A 289 -18.45 -11.01 -17.26
C ASP A 289 -19.24 -9.83 -16.68
N ASN A 290 -18.86 -9.33 -15.51
CA ASN A 290 -19.55 -8.21 -14.86
C ASN A 290 -19.24 -6.86 -15.54
N CYS A 291 -18.03 -6.65 -16.07
CA CYS A 291 -17.71 -5.40 -16.78
C CYS A 291 -18.06 -5.43 -18.28
N GLY A 292 -18.36 -6.60 -18.85
CA GLY A 292 -18.71 -6.75 -20.26
C GLY A 292 -17.55 -6.42 -21.22
N LEU A 293 -16.31 -6.66 -20.80
CA LEU A 293 -15.11 -6.32 -21.59
C LEU A 293 -14.41 -7.55 -22.19
N ARG A 294 -14.92 -8.75 -21.96
CA ARG A 294 -14.28 -10.01 -22.39
C ARG A 294 -13.90 -10.00 -23.87
N ASP A 295 -14.86 -9.73 -24.74
CA ASP A 295 -14.64 -9.73 -26.19
C ASP A 295 -13.75 -8.56 -26.63
N LYS A 296 -13.96 -7.37 -26.06
CA LYS A 296 -13.19 -6.16 -26.39
C LYS A 296 -11.71 -6.30 -26.07
N LEU A 297 -11.39 -6.95 -24.95
CA LEU A 297 -10.02 -7.16 -24.51
C LEU A 297 -9.37 -8.41 -25.11
N GLY A 298 -10.12 -9.20 -25.92
CA GLY A 298 -9.62 -10.42 -26.53
C GLY A 298 -9.26 -11.53 -25.52
N LEU A 299 -9.80 -11.44 -24.29
CA LEU A 299 -9.54 -12.39 -23.19
C LEU A 299 -10.52 -13.56 -23.24
N ASN A 300 -10.60 -14.22 -24.39
CA ASN A 300 -11.33 -15.48 -24.54
C ASN A 300 -10.58 -16.59 -23.76
N THR A 301 -11.26 -17.46 -23.12
CA THR A 301 -10.97 -18.57 -22.19
C THR A 301 -9.54 -19.14 -22.03
N GLU A 302 -8.57 -18.73 -22.84
CA GLU A 302 -7.15 -19.09 -22.74
C GLU A 302 -6.27 -17.83 -22.79
N TYR A 303 -6.27 -17.03 -21.71
CA TYR A 303 -5.23 -16.00 -21.55
C TYR A 303 -3.88 -16.69 -21.35
N VAL A 304 -3.04 -16.64 -22.37
CA VAL A 304 -1.63 -17.02 -22.27
C VAL A 304 -0.88 -15.78 -21.82
N ALA A 305 -0.38 -15.81 -20.59
CA ALA A 305 0.48 -14.73 -20.09
C ALA A 305 1.65 -14.47 -21.05
N PRO A 306 2.09 -13.20 -21.20
CA PRO A 306 3.30 -12.90 -21.97
C PRO A 306 4.46 -13.75 -21.47
N ALA A 307 5.30 -14.23 -22.40
CA ALA A 307 6.44 -15.09 -22.08
C ALA A 307 7.32 -14.43 -21.03
N GLN A 308 7.80 -15.22 -20.07
CA GLN A 308 8.74 -14.71 -19.07
C GLN A 308 9.90 -14.01 -19.78
N PRO A 309 10.31 -12.81 -19.32
CA PRO A 309 11.46 -12.14 -19.89
C PRO A 309 12.66 -13.07 -19.85
N THR A 310 13.29 -13.29 -20.98
CA THR A 310 14.54 -14.05 -21.12
C THR A 310 15.59 -13.41 -20.19
N ALA A 311 16.25 -14.23 -19.41
CA ALA A 311 17.31 -13.79 -18.52
C ALA A 311 18.34 -12.97 -19.29
N VAL A 312 18.38 -11.67 -19.06
CA VAL A 312 19.42 -10.79 -19.56
C VAL A 312 20.61 -10.95 -18.61
N ALA A 313 21.81 -10.96 -19.15
CA ALA A 313 23.02 -11.03 -18.35
C ALA A 313 23.00 -9.97 -17.23
N PRO A 314 23.44 -10.30 -16.01
CA PRO A 314 23.24 -9.45 -14.84
C PRO A 314 23.86 -8.08 -15.08
N LEU A 315 23.02 -7.04 -15.10
CA LEU A 315 23.46 -5.67 -14.92
C LEU A 315 24.01 -5.57 -13.49
N GLN A 316 25.35 -5.60 -13.37
CA GLN A 316 26.04 -5.35 -12.11
C GLN A 316 25.91 -3.85 -11.77
N ALA A 317 24.80 -3.49 -11.15
CA ALA A 317 24.71 -2.25 -10.41
C ALA A 317 24.63 -2.60 -8.93
N ASP A 318 25.78 -2.70 -8.29
CA ASP A 318 25.87 -2.69 -6.84
C ASP A 318 25.55 -1.26 -6.36
N ILE A 319 24.28 -1.00 -6.13
CA ILE A 319 23.85 0.29 -5.58
C ILE A 319 23.96 0.17 -4.06
N GLN A 320 25.09 0.63 -3.52
CA GLN A 320 25.19 0.93 -2.11
C GLN A 320 24.30 2.15 -1.81
N MET A 321 23.30 1.97 -0.95
CA MET A 321 22.58 3.10 -0.37
C MET A 321 23.58 4.03 0.31
N PRO A 322 23.46 5.37 0.18
CA PRO A 322 24.29 6.28 0.93
C PRO A 322 24.08 6.04 2.42
N GLN A 323 25.13 5.63 3.12
CA GLN A 323 25.11 5.58 4.58
C GLN A 323 24.89 7.00 5.09
N PRO A 324 24.08 7.21 6.12
CA PRO A 324 24.01 8.50 6.80
C PRO A 324 25.42 8.84 7.28
N THR A 325 25.96 9.93 6.79
CA THR A 325 27.21 10.50 7.26
C THR A 325 27.03 10.86 8.73
N ALA A 326 27.50 10.01 9.62
CA ALA A 326 27.68 10.39 11.01
C ALA A 326 28.72 11.51 11.02
N ALA A 327 28.27 12.73 11.24
CA ALA A 327 29.16 13.82 11.59
C ALA A 327 29.87 13.41 12.87
N GLN A 328 31.17 13.12 12.77
CA GLN A 328 32.03 12.96 13.94
C GLN A 328 32.10 14.33 14.62
N PRO A 329 31.74 14.44 15.90
CA PRO A 329 32.09 15.64 16.65
C PRO A 329 33.61 15.64 16.85
N GLU A 330 34.26 16.72 16.40
CA GLU A 330 35.64 17.02 16.76
C GLU A 330 35.78 16.99 18.29
N MET A 331 36.59 16.06 18.78
CA MET A 331 36.98 16.01 20.18
C MET A 331 37.97 17.13 20.44
N THR A 332 37.46 18.27 20.90
CA THR A 332 38.28 19.27 21.63
C THR A 332 38.61 18.68 22.99
N GLN A 333 39.88 18.41 23.23
CA GLN A 333 40.41 17.98 24.52
C GLN A 333 40.16 19.09 25.57
N MET A 334 39.37 18.80 26.60
CA MET A 334 39.33 19.55 27.82
C MET A 334 40.05 18.75 28.93
N PRO A 335 40.81 19.42 29.86
CA PRO A 335 41.67 18.75 30.79
C PRO A 335 40.89 18.10 31.95
N ALA A 336 41.46 17.01 32.45
CA ALA A 336 40.97 16.24 33.59
C ALA A 336 40.79 17.08 34.84
N GLN A 337 39.60 17.06 35.43
CA GLN A 337 39.37 17.34 36.86
C GLN A 337 38.76 16.10 37.50
N GLU A 338 39.53 15.52 38.38
CA GLU A 338 39.08 14.52 39.36
C GLU A 338 38.07 15.17 40.33
N THR A 339 36.88 14.58 40.47
CA THR A 339 36.13 14.66 41.74
C THR A 339 35.29 13.41 41.93
N ASN A 340 35.72 12.63 42.92
CA ASN A 340 34.97 11.60 43.62
C ASN A 340 33.66 12.15 44.18
N MET A 341 32.53 11.52 43.83
CA MET A 341 31.33 11.54 44.69
C MET A 341 30.46 10.31 44.47
N PHE A 342 30.87 9.19 45.02
CA PHE A 342 29.95 8.13 45.44
C PHE A 342 29.78 8.29 46.96
N ASN A 343 28.56 8.56 47.38
CA ASN A 343 27.91 8.25 48.67
C ASN A 343 27.01 9.40 49.13
N GLN A 344 25.73 9.27 48.83
CA GLN A 344 24.69 9.75 49.74
C GLN A 344 23.44 8.84 49.63
N PRO A 345 22.84 8.42 50.74
CA PRO A 345 21.68 7.54 50.76
C PRO A 345 20.38 8.30 50.48
N ALA A 346 19.46 7.62 49.84
CA ALA A 346 18.13 8.10 49.49
C ALA A 346 17.32 8.52 50.72
N GLN A 347 16.72 9.70 50.70
CA GLN A 347 15.71 10.13 51.67
C GLN A 347 14.30 9.72 51.18
N PRO A 348 13.37 9.42 52.11
CA PRO A 348 12.02 8.91 51.76
C PRO A 348 11.10 10.02 51.29
N VAL A 349 10.31 9.70 50.27
CA VAL A 349 9.24 10.55 49.73
C VAL A 349 8.04 10.46 50.67
N GLU A 350 7.67 11.57 51.29
CA GLU A 350 6.39 11.72 52.00
C GLU A 350 5.23 11.78 51.02
N THR A 351 4.30 10.84 51.18
CA THR A 351 2.98 10.84 50.56
C THR A 351 2.06 11.77 51.33
N ASN A 352 1.66 12.88 50.74
CA ASN A 352 0.51 13.63 51.24
C ASN A 352 -0.74 13.24 50.46
N MET A 353 -1.62 12.51 51.15
CA MET A 353 -3.01 12.25 50.77
C MET A 353 -3.87 13.51 50.92
N PHE A 354 -4.71 13.69 49.96
CA PHE A 354 -6.00 14.36 49.89
C PHE A 354 -6.57 14.96 51.16
N ASP A 355 -6.89 16.26 51.07
CA ASP A 355 -8.12 16.83 51.60
C ASP A 355 -8.44 18.15 50.90
N ASN A 356 -9.53 18.17 50.15
CA ASN A 356 -10.29 19.40 49.90
C ASN A 356 -11.76 19.06 49.65
N PRO A 357 -12.67 19.38 50.61
CA PRO A 357 -14.11 19.37 50.33
C PRO A 357 -14.57 20.79 50.00
N ASN A 358 -15.51 20.92 49.07
CA ASN A 358 -16.30 22.08 48.68
C ASN A 358 -15.78 22.89 47.47
N VAL A 359 -16.37 22.71 46.29
CA VAL A 359 -17.50 23.46 45.72
C VAL A 359 -17.98 22.65 44.49
#